data_ef0eb4b70bef00b3a20c27d84ef50d1c
#
_entry.id   ef0eb4b70bef00b3a20c27d84ef50d1c
#
_cell.length_a   1.000
_cell.length_b   1.000
_cell.length_c   1.000
_cell.angle_alpha   90.00
_cell.angle_beta   90.00
_cell.angle_gamma   90.00
#
_symmetry.space_group_name_H-M   'P 1'
#
loop_
_entity.id
_entity.type
_entity.pdbx_description
1 polymer ?
#
loop_
_entity_poly.entity_id
_entity_poly.type
_entity_poly.pdbx_seq_one_letter_code
_entity_poly.pdbx_strand_id
1 'polypeptide(L)'
;YGFGAMAILFATLPVKDNLFLVFVCGMLGASALELVTGCAMEAIFHVRYWDYTNIPTNIKGYISLPTSIVWGFFSILMIKFIHKPIEHAVLDLSQTATEVLTVFLVMFGSMDLGVSIRDALDLKEILKHISEMESVQRAQKRMDVIAAVLDDDVENFKDRITNRLSGMEKGEVRRINALLERNPSAKSTRYSKLFDNFKATIKELKRPGKNESADNK
;
A
#
# COMPACT_ATOMS: atom_id res chain seq x y z
N TYR A 1 6.60 0.78 -9.05
CA TYR A 1 6.41 1.52 -10.32
C TYR A 1 7.30 0.98 -11.45
N GLY A 2 8.55 0.57 -11.21
CA GLY A 2 9.46 0.04 -12.22
C GLY A 2 8.88 -1.17 -12.99
N PHE A 3 8.34 -2.16 -12.29
CA PHE A 3 7.66 -3.29 -12.91
C PHE A 3 6.45 -2.86 -13.76
N GLY A 4 5.72 -1.82 -13.35
CA GLY A 4 4.62 -1.25 -14.13
C GLY A 4 5.09 -0.66 -15.45
N ALA A 5 6.16 0.13 -15.42
CA ALA A 5 6.78 0.67 -16.61
C ALA A 5 7.27 -0.43 -17.58
N MET A 6 7.93 -1.47 -17.04
CA MET A 6 8.37 -2.62 -17.86
C MET A 6 7.19 -3.37 -18.48
N ALA A 7 6.10 -3.59 -17.74
CA ALA A 7 4.92 -4.25 -18.28
C ALA A 7 4.26 -3.44 -19.41
N ILE A 8 4.17 -2.12 -19.26
CA ILE A 8 3.68 -1.21 -20.30
C ILE A 8 4.59 -1.29 -21.53
N LEU A 9 5.91 -1.17 -21.37
CA LEU A 9 6.86 -1.26 -22.48
C LEU A 9 6.76 -2.61 -23.18
N PHE A 10 6.75 -3.73 -22.43
CA PHE A 10 6.61 -5.06 -23.00
C PHE A 10 5.33 -5.23 -23.82
N ALA A 11 4.21 -4.70 -23.32
CA ALA A 11 2.93 -4.78 -24.01
C ALA A 11 2.84 -3.84 -25.25
N THR A 12 3.56 -2.72 -25.26
CA THR A 12 3.34 -1.64 -26.24
C THR A 12 4.48 -1.48 -27.25
N LEU A 13 5.72 -1.88 -26.95
CA LEU A 13 6.84 -1.78 -27.90
C LEU A 13 6.59 -2.48 -29.24
N PRO A 14 5.98 -3.69 -29.31
CA PRO A 14 5.70 -4.35 -30.56
C PRO A 14 4.73 -3.58 -31.48
N VAL A 15 3.91 -2.68 -30.90
CA VAL A 15 2.87 -1.93 -31.59
C VAL A 15 3.11 -0.42 -31.55
N LYS A 16 4.33 0.01 -31.25
CA LYS A 16 4.72 1.43 -31.01
C LYS A 16 4.37 2.41 -32.13
N ASP A 17 4.23 1.92 -33.35
CA ASP A 17 3.95 2.74 -34.54
C ASP A 17 2.46 3.08 -34.69
N ASN A 18 1.57 2.33 -33.99
CA ASN A 18 0.13 2.58 -34.00
C ASN A 18 -0.34 3.04 -32.61
N LEU A 19 -0.64 4.35 -32.47
CA LEU A 19 -1.05 4.95 -31.18
C LEU A 19 -2.32 4.32 -30.59
N PHE A 20 -3.25 3.89 -31.44
CA PHE A 20 -4.46 3.23 -30.95
C PHE A 20 -4.13 1.86 -30.32
N LEU A 21 -3.26 1.09 -30.96
CA LEU A 21 -2.79 -0.18 -30.42
C LEU A 21 -1.94 0.02 -29.15
N VAL A 22 -1.10 1.05 -29.12
CA VAL A 22 -0.35 1.43 -27.88
C VAL A 22 -1.31 1.73 -26.75
N PHE A 23 -2.37 2.51 -27.01
CA PHE A 23 -3.39 2.79 -26.01
C PHE A 23 -4.08 1.51 -25.52
N VAL A 24 -4.57 0.67 -26.41
CA VAL A 24 -5.32 -0.55 -26.04
C VAL A 24 -4.42 -1.57 -25.33
N CYS A 25 -3.24 -1.86 -25.90
CA CYS A 25 -2.31 -2.83 -25.30
C CYS A 25 -1.77 -2.34 -23.96
N GLY A 26 -1.47 -1.05 -23.84
CA GLY A 26 -1.02 -0.45 -22.59
C GLY A 26 -2.11 -0.44 -21.53
N MET A 27 -3.35 -0.08 -21.90
CA MET A 27 -4.52 -0.16 -21.02
C MET A 27 -4.73 -1.58 -20.48
N LEU A 28 -4.72 -2.58 -21.36
CA LEU A 28 -4.94 -3.97 -20.98
C LEU A 28 -3.76 -4.54 -20.17
N GLY A 29 -2.53 -4.27 -20.59
CA GLY A 29 -1.31 -4.76 -19.92
C GLY A 29 -1.15 -4.18 -18.52
N ALA A 30 -1.33 -2.87 -18.37
CA ALA A 30 -1.27 -2.21 -17.06
C ALA A 30 -2.40 -2.66 -16.14
N SER A 31 -3.64 -2.78 -16.66
CA SER A 31 -4.79 -3.26 -15.86
C SER A 31 -4.63 -4.72 -15.44
N ALA A 32 -4.07 -5.57 -16.29
CA ALA A 32 -3.77 -6.96 -15.93
C ALA A 32 -2.72 -7.03 -14.81
N LEU A 33 -1.65 -6.22 -14.90
CA LEU A 33 -0.65 -6.15 -13.84
C LEU A 33 -1.26 -5.61 -12.53
N GLU A 34 -2.08 -4.56 -12.59
CA GLU A 34 -2.77 -3.99 -11.44
C GLU A 34 -3.69 -5.00 -10.76
N LEU A 35 -4.43 -5.80 -11.55
CA LEU A 35 -5.27 -6.87 -11.03
C LEU A 35 -4.45 -7.96 -10.35
N VAL A 36 -3.39 -8.46 -11.02
CA VAL A 36 -2.52 -9.52 -10.47
C VAL A 36 -1.84 -9.05 -9.19
N THR A 37 -1.28 -7.84 -9.19
CA THR A 37 -0.61 -7.29 -8.00
C THR A 37 -1.60 -7.05 -6.87
N GLY A 38 -2.80 -6.51 -7.14
CA GLY A 38 -3.84 -6.31 -6.14
C GLY A 38 -4.29 -7.61 -5.50
N CYS A 39 -4.54 -8.66 -6.30
CA CYS A 39 -4.89 -9.98 -5.80
C CYS A 39 -3.75 -10.62 -4.99
N ALA A 40 -2.51 -10.52 -5.47
CA ALA A 40 -1.34 -11.08 -4.77
C ALA A 40 -1.10 -10.39 -3.43
N MET A 41 -1.16 -9.06 -3.40
CA MET A 41 -0.99 -8.27 -2.16
C MET A 41 -2.06 -8.61 -1.13
N GLU A 42 -3.32 -8.74 -1.55
CA GLU A 42 -4.40 -9.13 -0.64
C GLU A 42 -4.24 -10.56 -0.14
N ALA A 43 -3.85 -11.51 -1.01
CA ALA A 43 -3.64 -12.91 -0.63
C ALA A 43 -2.48 -13.07 0.38
N ILE A 44 -1.37 -12.33 0.18
CA ILE A 44 -0.17 -12.45 1.01
C ILE A 44 -0.33 -11.66 2.32
N PHE A 45 -0.75 -10.41 2.23
CA PHE A 45 -0.72 -9.49 3.37
C PHE A 45 -2.10 -9.31 4.03
N HIS A 46 -3.20 -9.77 3.39
CA HIS A 46 -4.59 -9.56 3.83
C HIS A 46 -4.98 -8.07 3.94
N VAL A 47 -4.30 -7.21 3.18
CA VAL A 47 -4.52 -5.77 3.11
C VAL A 47 -4.61 -5.35 1.64
N ARG A 48 -5.60 -4.50 1.33
CA ARG A 48 -5.70 -3.81 0.04
C ARG A 48 -5.03 -2.46 0.16
N TYR A 49 -4.09 -2.18 -0.74
CA TYR A 49 -3.39 -0.90 -0.79
C TYR A 49 -4.21 0.18 -1.52
N TRP A 50 -5.13 -0.23 -2.41
CA TRP A 50 -6.10 0.63 -3.08
C TRP A 50 -7.45 -0.09 -3.18
N ASP A 51 -8.52 0.67 -3.36
CA ASP A 51 -9.87 0.13 -3.42
C ASP A 51 -10.75 1.00 -4.32
N TYR A 52 -11.13 0.42 -5.46
CA TYR A 52 -12.01 1.05 -6.46
C TYR A 52 -13.48 0.60 -6.34
N THR A 53 -13.90 -0.02 -5.26
CA THR A 53 -15.28 -0.51 -5.10
C THR A 53 -16.33 0.58 -5.27
N ASN A 54 -16.01 1.82 -4.92
CA ASN A 54 -16.90 2.97 -5.06
C ASN A 54 -16.89 3.58 -6.47
N ILE A 55 -16.05 3.08 -7.38
CA ILE A 55 -15.97 3.59 -8.76
C ILE A 55 -16.84 2.69 -9.65
N PRO A 56 -17.73 3.26 -10.49
CA PRO A 56 -18.51 2.49 -11.46
C PRO A 56 -17.57 1.68 -12.39
N THR A 57 -18.06 0.52 -12.83
CA THR A 57 -17.30 -0.38 -13.74
C THR A 57 -16.01 -0.94 -13.15
N ASN A 58 -15.94 -1.08 -11.81
CA ASN A 58 -14.82 -1.77 -11.18
C ASN A 58 -14.96 -3.30 -11.26
N ILE A 59 -13.83 -4.00 -11.21
CA ILE A 59 -13.77 -5.45 -11.07
C ILE A 59 -13.25 -5.77 -9.67
N LYS A 60 -14.16 -6.15 -8.78
CA LYS A 60 -13.89 -6.52 -7.38
C LYS A 60 -13.06 -5.47 -6.61
N GLY A 61 -13.08 -4.22 -7.03
CA GLY A 61 -12.32 -3.13 -6.42
C GLY A 61 -10.83 -3.11 -6.74
N TYR A 62 -10.30 -4.06 -7.53
CA TYR A 62 -8.88 -4.09 -7.89
C TYR A 62 -8.55 -3.16 -9.06
N ILE A 63 -9.40 -3.13 -10.07
CA ILE A 63 -9.28 -2.28 -11.26
C ILE A 63 -10.60 -1.60 -11.56
N SER A 64 -10.57 -0.50 -12.30
CA SER A 64 -11.76 0.18 -12.80
C SER A 64 -11.56 0.68 -14.24
N LEU A 65 -12.64 0.80 -15.01
CA LEU A 65 -12.54 1.29 -16.38
C LEU A 65 -11.93 2.70 -16.47
N PRO A 66 -12.28 3.68 -15.61
CA PRO A 66 -11.64 5.00 -15.66
C PRO A 66 -10.13 4.94 -15.42
N THR A 67 -9.65 4.14 -14.44
CA THR A 67 -8.21 4.00 -14.19
C THR A 67 -7.51 3.28 -15.32
N SER A 68 -8.14 2.27 -15.93
CA SER A 68 -7.62 1.57 -17.10
C SER A 68 -7.43 2.52 -18.30
N ILE A 69 -8.40 3.41 -18.54
CA ILE A 69 -8.30 4.44 -19.60
C ILE A 69 -7.11 5.37 -19.34
N VAL A 70 -6.91 5.80 -18.09
CA VAL A 70 -5.74 6.62 -17.71
C VAL A 70 -4.44 5.89 -18.01
N TRP A 71 -4.34 4.59 -17.72
CA TRP A 71 -3.18 3.76 -18.09
C TRP A 71 -2.94 3.71 -19.60
N GLY A 72 -4.00 3.66 -20.41
CA GLY A 72 -3.88 3.74 -21.87
C GLY A 72 -3.24 5.04 -22.34
N PHE A 73 -3.68 6.19 -21.82
CA PHE A 73 -3.07 7.48 -22.12
C PHE A 73 -1.63 7.58 -21.61
N PHE A 74 -1.38 7.08 -20.39
CA PHE A 74 -0.04 7.05 -19.81
C PHE A 74 0.92 6.19 -20.66
N SER A 75 0.42 5.11 -21.27
CA SER A 75 1.21 4.26 -22.17
C SER A 75 1.64 5.02 -23.44
N ILE A 76 0.77 5.86 -24.01
CA ILE A 76 1.16 6.73 -25.13
C ILE A 76 2.24 7.73 -24.68
N LEU A 77 2.06 8.35 -23.51
CA LEU A 77 3.05 9.27 -22.94
C LEU A 77 4.39 8.57 -22.72
N MET A 78 4.36 7.35 -22.17
CA MET A 78 5.55 6.54 -21.91
C MET A 78 6.32 6.27 -23.22
N ILE A 79 5.65 5.78 -24.26
CA ILE A 79 6.30 5.42 -25.54
C ILE A 79 6.82 6.64 -26.29
N LYS A 80 6.04 7.73 -26.32
CA LYS A 80 6.39 8.88 -27.17
C LYS A 80 7.39 9.84 -26.52
N PHE A 81 7.29 10.05 -25.22
CA PHE A 81 8.01 11.12 -24.53
C PHE A 81 9.03 10.62 -23.51
N ILE A 82 8.75 9.52 -22.79
CA ILE A 82 9.60 9.06 -21.70
C ILE A 82 10.61 8.03 -22.18
N HIS A 83 10.16 7.03 -22.95
CA HIS A 83 11.03 5.92 -23.35
C HIS A 83 12.18 6.34 -24.25
N LYS A 84 11.89 7.15 -25.27
CA LYS A 84 12.92 7.56 -26.25
C LYS A 84 14.13 8.27 -25.66
N PRO A 85 14.00 9.33 -24.81
CA PRO A 85 15.15 9.94 -24.16
C PRO A 85 15.96 8.98 -23.29
N ILE A 86 15.26 8.06 -22.58
CA ILE A 86 15.91 7.06 -21.73
C ILE A 86 16.66 6.05 -22.59
N GLU A 87 16.04 5.56 -23.67
CA GLU A 87 16.67 4.64 -24.62
C GLU A 87 17.96 5.26 -25.20
N HIS A 88 17.92 6.50 -25.69
CA HIS A 88 19.12 7.19 -26.19
C HIS A 88 20.18 7.32 -25.09
N ALA A 89 19.80 7.78 -23.91
CA ALA A 89 20.75 7.95 -22.80
C ALA A 89 21.43 6.62 -22.41
N VAL A 90 20.69 5.50 -22.45
CA VAL A 90 21.25 4.18 -22.11
C VAL A 90 22.14 3.66 -23.24
N LEU A 91 21.74 3.87 -24.53
CA LEU A 91 22.53 3.42 -25.67
C LEU A 91 23.84 4.20 -25.85
N ASP A 92 23.88 5.45 -25.39
CA ASP A 92 25.10 6.28 -25.38
C ASP A 92 26.11 5.88 -24.30
N LEU A 93 25.71 5.05 -23.31
CA LEU A 93 26.60 4.55 -22.28
C LEU A 93 27.53 3.45 -22.83
N SER A 94 28.76 3.40 -22.32
CA SER A 94 29.61 2.23 -22.57
C SER A 94 29.00 0.98 -21.92
N GLN A 95 29.29 -0.18 -22.51
CA GLN A 95 28.81 -1.45 -21.96
C GLN A 95 29.13 -1.61 -20.49
N THR A 96 30.36 -1.32 -20.07
CA THR A 96 30.78 -1.39 -18.66
C THR A 96 29.96 -0.45 -17.77
N ALA A 97 29.68 0.79 -18.22
CA ALA A 97 28.87 1.73 -17.46
C ALA A 97 27.44 1.24 -17.29
N THR A 98 26.85 0.66 -18.35
CA THR A 98 25.50 0.08 -18.31
C THR A 98 25.45 -1.12 -17.35
N GLU A 99 26.43 -2.02 -17.38
CA GLU A 99 26.52 -3.17 -16.46
C GLU A 99 26.63 -2.73 -15.01
N VAL A 100 27.52 -1.79 -14.70
CA VAL A 100 27.71 -1.24 -13.35
C VAL A 100 26.43 -0.57 -12.86
N LEU A 101 25.82 0.29 -13.68
CA LEU A 101 24.54 0.95 -13.34
C LEU A 101 23.44 -0.06 -13.08
N THR A 102 23.35 -1.10 -13.90
CA THR A 102 22.34 -2.17 -13.74
C THR A 102 22.51 -2.89 -12.41
N VAL A 103 23.77 -3.25 -12.03
CA VAL A 103 24.05 -3.90 -10.75
C VAL A 103 23.62 -3.00 -9.58
N PHE A 104 23.94 -1.70 -9.62
CA PHE A 104 23.50 -0.77 -8.58
C PHE A 104 21.98 -0.65 -8.50
N LEU A 105 21.29 -0.51 -9.65
CA LEU A 105 19.84 -0.40 -9.68
C LEU A 105 19.15 -1.66 -9.15
N VAL A 106 19.65 -2.86 -9.52
CA VAL A 106 19.13 -4.13 -9.01
C VAL A 106 19.39 -4.27 -7.51
N MET A 107 20.57 -3.89 -7.03
CA MET A 107 20.92 -3.94 -5.62
C MET A 107 20.01 -3.02 -4.79
N PHE A 108 19.89 -1.75 -5.14
CA PHE A 108 19.03 -0.81 -4.44
C PHE A 108 17.54 -1.18 -4.54
N GLY A 109 17.09 -1.60 -5.73
CA GLY A 109 15.72 -2.06 -5.92
C GLY A 109 15.39 -3.31 -5.09
N SER A 110 16.33 -4.24 -4.96
CA SER A 110 16.16 -5.43 -4.11
C SER A 110 16.13 -5.09 -2.63
N MET A 111 16.95 -4.11 -2.19
CA MET A 111 16.92 -3.61 -0.82
C MET A 111 15.59 -2.91 -0.52
N ASP A 112 15.12 -2.04 -1.39
CA ASP A 112 13.83 -1.34 -1.23
C ASP A 112 12.66 -2.33 -1.20
N LEU A 113 12.67 -3.33 -2.10
CA LEU A 113 11.67 -4.39 -2.10
C LEU A 113 11.69 -5.19 -0.78
N GLY A 114 12.87 -5.54 -0.27
CA GLY A 114 13.02 -6.26 1.00
C GLY A 114 12.45 -5.47 2.18
N VAL A 115 12.76 -4.18 2.27
CA VAL A 115 12.19 -3.29 3.30
C VAL A 115 10.68 -3.17 3.15
N SER A 116 10.17 -3.00 1.93
CA SER A 116 8.73 -2.88 1.67
C SER A 116 7.95 -4.15 2.04
N ILE A 117 8.50 -5.34 1.74
CA ILE A 117 7.90 -6.63 2.13
C ILE A 117 7.91 -6.77 3.66
N ARG A 118 9.03 -6.44 4.32
CA ARG A 118 9.11 -6.48 5.77
C ARG A 118 8.06 -5.59 6.43
N ASP A 119 7.96 -4.33 6.01
CA ASP A 119 6.99 -3.38 6.55
C ASP A 119 5.54 -3.87 6.37
N ALA A 120 5.23 -4.53 5.25
CA ALA A 120 3.93 -5.12 4.99
C ALA A 120 3.64 -6.36 5.87
N LEU A 121 4.66 -7.18 6.14
CA LEU A 121 4.56 -8.33 7.03
C LEU A 121 4.41 -7.90 8.49
N ASP A 122 5.17 -6.90 8.93
CA ASP A 122 5.07 -6.32 10.27
C ASP A 122 3.65 -5.78 10.52
N LEU A 123 3.07 -5.07 9.53
CA LEU A 123 1.69 -4.60 9.61
C LEU A 123 0.69 -5.76 9.75
N LYS A 124 0.86 -6.83 8.97
CA LYS A 124 0.02 -8.03 9.04
C LYS A 124 0.10 -8.69 10.42
N GLU A 125 1.30 -8.83 10.97
CA GLU A 125 1.53 -9.46 12.28
C GLU A 125 0.90 -8.64 13.42
N ILE A 126 1.05 -7.32 13.39
CA ILE A 126 0.42 -6.41 14.36
C ILE A 126 -1.10 -6.56 14.32
N LEU A 127 -1.71 -6.53 13.13
CA LEU A 127 -3.16 -6.69 12.97
C LEU A 127 -3.64 -8.05 13.48
N LYS A 128 -2.87 -9.12 13.26
CA LYS A 128 -3.16 -10.45 13.77
C LYS A 128 -3.14 -10.47 15.30
N HIS A 129 -2.09 -9.93 15.93
CA HIS A 129 -1.94 -9.89 17.39
C HIS A 129 -3.08 -9.09 18.07
N ILE A 130 -3.43 -7.93 17.50
CA ILE A 130 -4.55 -7.11 18.00
C ILE A 130 -5.87 -7.89 17.91
N SER A 131 -6.10 -8.61 16.81
CA SER A 131 -7.31 -9.41 16.59
C SER A 131 -7.40 -10.59 17.55
N GLU A 132 -6.27 -11.24 17.88
CA GLU A 132 -6.22 -12.34 18.85
C GLU A 132 -6.55 -11.83 20.26
N MET A 133 -6.02 -10.68 20.67
CA MET A 133 -6.37 -10.06 21.96
C MET A 133 -7.85 -9.70 22.03
N GLU A 134 -8.43 -9.15 20.97
CA GLU A 134 -9.86 -8.82 20.92
C GLU A 134 -10.75 -10.08 20.98
N SER A 135 -10.33 -11.17 20.34
CA SER A 135 -11.08 -12.44 20.37
C SER A 135 -11.08 -13.09 21.75
N VAL A 136 -9.95 -13.06 22.44
CA VAL A 136 -9.82 -13.56 23.83
C VAL A 136 -10.70 -12.74 24.77
N GLN A 137 -10.74 -11.41 24.61
CA GLN A 137 -11.59 -10.55 25.43
C GLN A 137 -13.09 -10.74 25.16
N ARG A 138 -13.48 -10.91 23.89
CA ARG A 138 -14.88 -11.24 23.57
C ARG A 138 -15.29 -12.58 24.18
N ALA A 139 -14.38 -13.55 24.25
CA ALA A 139 -14.63 -14.82 24.91
C ALA A 139 -14.73 -14.64 26.44
N GLN A 140 -13.84 -13.86 27.06
CA GLN A 140 -13.92 -13.51 28.48
C GLN A 140 -15.18 -12.71 28.80
N LYS A 141 -15.53 -11.69 28.00
CA LYS A 141 -16.77 -10.92 28.18
C LYS A 141 -18.04 -11.75 28.02
N ARG A 142 -18.05 -12.78 27.17
CA ARG A 142 -19.19 -13.70 27.09
C ARG A 142 -19.36 -14.51 28.39
N MET A 143 -18.31 -14.69 29.15
CA MET A 143 -18.37 -15.29 30.47
C MET A 143 -18.72 -14.30 31.58
N ASP A 144 -18.32 -13.01 31.42
CA ASP A 144 -18.57 -11.94 32.40
C ASP A 144 -19.85 -11.11 32.09
N VAL A 145 -20.56 -11.36 31.00
CA VAL A 145 -21.77 -10.62 30.52
C VAL A 145 -23.01 -10.75 31.44
N ILE A 146 -22.86 -11.24 32.63
CA ILE A 146 -23.91 -11.07 33.67
C ILE A 146 -23.70 -9.81 34.51
N ALA A 147 -22.61 -9.06 34.34
CA ALA A 147 -22.34 -7.85 35.12
C ALA A 147 -21.75 -6.70 34.30
N ALA A 148 -22.62 -5.73 33.97
CA ALA A 148 -22.37 -4.30 33.72
C ALA A 148 -21.57 -3.80 32.49
N VAL A 149 -22.29 -3.33 31.46
CA VAL A 149 -22.38 -1.98 30.78
C VAL A 149 -21.10 -1.31 30.25
N LEU A 150 -20.81 -1.40 28.98
CA LEU A 150 -20.93 -0.55 27.74
C LEU A 150 -20.02 0.69 27.55
N ASP A 151 -19.21 1.24 28.45
CA ASP A 151 -18.44 2.46 28.17
C ASP A 151 -16.89 2.28 28.21
N ASP A 152 -16.42 1.19 28.77
CA ASP A 152 -14.98 0.93 29.03
C ASP A 152 -14.21 0.35 27.81
N ASP A 153 -14.90 0.00 26.74
CA ASP A 153 -14.33 -0.86 25.69
C ASP A 153 -13.47 -0.15 24.66
N VAL A 154 -13.82 1.10 24.32
CA VAL A 154 -13.08 1.89 23.32
C VAL A 154 -11.80 2.45 23.95
N GLU A 155 -11.84 2.85 25.21
CA GLU A 155 -10.70 3.41 25.93
C GLU A 155 -9.65 2.33 26.23
N ASN A 156 -10.07 1.16 26.70
CA ASN A 156 -9.21 -0.02 26.91
C ASN A 156 -8.57 -0.54 25.59
N PHE A 157 -9.27 -0.45 24.47
CA PHE A 157 -8.72 -0.81 23.16
C PHE A 157 -7.67 0.20 22.70
N LYS A 158 -7.94 1.50 22.87
CA LYS A 158 -7.02 2.59 22.55
C LYS A 158 -5.74 2.49 23.39
N ASP A 159 -5.86 2.22 24.67
CA ASP A 159 -4.72 2.07 25.59
C ASP A 159 -3.84 0.87 25.21
N ARG A 160 -4.41 -0.23 24.76
CA ARG A 160 -3.63 -1.41 24.32
C ARG A 160 -2.90 -1.17 23.01
N ILE A 161 -3.54 -0.53 22.04
CA ILE A 161 -2.85 -0.13 20.82
C ILE A 161 -1.72 0.84 21.16
N THR A 162 -1.98 1.81 22.03
CA THR A 162 -0.99 2.80 22.46
C THR A 162 0.16 2.13 23.21
N ASN A 163 -0.11 1.21 24.13
CA ASN A 163 0.91 0.44 24.86
C ASN A 163 1.72 -0.46 23.93
N ARG A 164 1.08 -1.08 22.93
CA ARG A 164 1.81 -1.90 21.95
C ARG A 164 2.68 -1.05 21.03
N LEU A 165 2.17 0.09 20.55
CA LEU A 165 2.93 1.04 19.74
C LEU A 165 4.08 1.68 20.52
N SER A 166 3.89 1.95 21.82
CA SER A 166 4.96 2.48 22.69
C SER A 166 6.06 1.47 22.98
N GLY A 167 5.74 0.16 22.95
CA GLY A 167 6.71 -0.93 23.05
C GLY A 167 7.47 -1.23 21.75
N MET A 168 7.01 -0.68 20.63
CA MET A 168 7.70 -0.80 19.34
C MET A 168 8.81 0.23 19.21
N GLU A 169 9.87 -0.12 18.47
CA GLU A 169 10.93 0.84 18.15
C GLU A 169 10.33 2.04 17.38
N LYS A 170 10.70 3.27 17.76
CA LYS A 170 10.17 4.50 17.11
C LYS A 170 10.31 4.48 15.59
N GLY A 171 11.35 3.78 15.09
CA GLY A 171 11.59 3.57 13.66
C GLY A 171 10.51 2.72 12.99
N GLU A 172 10.00 1.68 13.65
CA GLU A 172 8.97 0.79 13.11
C GLU A 172 7.61 1.51 13.00
N VAL A 173 7.20 2.21 14.05
CA VAL A 173 5.96 3.02 14.04
C VAL A 173 6.02 4.06 12.92
N ARG A 174 7.18 4.72 12.72
CA ARG A 174 7.38 5.69 11.65
C ARG A 174 7.26 5.06 10.26
N ARG A 175 7.81 3.85 10.05
CA ARG A 175 7.70 3.12 8.78
C ARG A 175 6.26 2.74 8.47
N ILE A 176 5.54 2.16 9.44
CA ILE A 176 4.13 1.78 9.29
C ILE A 176 3.27 3.01 8.97
N ASN A 177 3.50 4.11 9.67
CA ASN A 177 2.80 5.36 9.39
C ASN A 177 3.07 5.87 7.97
N ALA A 178 4.33 5.85 7.52
CA ALA A 178 4.69 6.23 6.15
C ALA A 178 4.02 5.33 5.10
N LEU A 179 3.89 4.02 5.38
CA LEU A 179 3.18 3.08 4.51
C LEU A 179 1.69 3.42 4.41
N LEU A 180 1.04 3.72 5.53
CA LEU A 180 -0.37 4.10 5.59
C LEU A 180 -0.64 5.47 4.93
N GLU A 181 0.27 6.42 5.07
CA GLU A 181 0.17 7.74 4.42
C GLU A 181 0.31 7.64 2.89
N ARG A 182 1.16 6.76 2.39
CA ARG A 182 1.31 6.49 0.96
C ARG A 182 0.10 5.78 0.36
N ASN A 183 -0.67 5.05 1.18
CA ASN A 183 -1.82 4.26 0.76
C ASN A 183 -3.06 4.61 1.60
N PRO A 184 -3.63 5.81 1.46
CA PRO A 184 -4.72 6.29 2.31
C PRO A 184 -6.00 5.46 2.17
N SER A 185 -6.22 4.84 1.00
CA SER A 185 -7.36 3.96 0.71
C SER A 185 -7.14 2.50 1.13
N ALA A 186 -5.98 2.16 1.70
CA ALA A 186 -5.71 0.80 2.16
C ALA A 186 -6.75 0.33 3.17
N LYS A 187 -7.23 -0.89 2.99
CA LYS A 187 -8.20 -1.57 3.87
C LYS A 187 -7.72 -2.98 4.17
N SER A 188 -7.98 -3.46 5.38
CA SER A 188 -7.77 -4.86 5.71
C SER A 188 -9.03 -5.67 5.39
N THR A 189 -8.90 -6.73 4.61
CA THR A 189 -10.01 -7.62 4.26
C THR A 189 -10.35 -8.58 5.39
N ARG A 190 -9.38 -8.93 6.21
CA ARG A 190 -9.55 -9.86 7.33
C ARG A 190 -9.89 -9.15 8.65
N TYR A 191 -9.37 -7.93 8.86
CA TYR A 191 -9.46 -7.18 10.11
C TYR A 191 -9.96 -5.74 9.92
N SER A 192 -11.03 -5.54 9.11
CA SER A 192 -11.48 -4.24 8.64
C SER A 192 -11.66 -3.20 9.77
N LYS A 193 -12.49 -3.51 10.78
CA LYS A 193 -12.74 -2.57 11.90
C LYS A 193 -11.48 -2.26 12.72
N LEU A 194 -10.65 -3.28 12.96
CA LEU A 194 -9.39 -3.12 13.70
C LEU A 194 -8.39 -2.25 12.95
N PHE A 195 -8.31 -2.44 11.65
CA PHE A 195 -7.43 -1.66 10.79
C PHE A 195 -7.84 -0.18 10.74
N ASP A 196 -9.14 0.10 10.68
CA ASP A 196 -9.67 1.46 10.68
C ASP A 196 -9.39 2.16 12.03
N ASN A 197 -9.60 1.45 13.15
CA ASN A 197 -9.27 1.95 14.49
C ASN A 197 -7.75 2.18 14.65
N PHE A 198 -6.93 1.26 14.17
CA PHE A 198 -5.47 1.40 14.18
C PHE A 198 -5.00 2.63 13.39
N LYS A 199 -5.53 2.85 12.19
CA LYS A 199 -5.26 4.06 11.39
C LYS A 199 -5.65 5.34 12.14
N ALA A 200 -6.80 5.34 12.81
CA ALA A 200 -7.27 6.48 13.61
C ALA A 200 -6.32 6.78 14.77
N THR A 201 -5.91 5.75 15.53
CA THR A 201 -4.99 5.89 16.68
C THR A 201 -3.61 6.41 16.26
N ILE A 202 -3.03 5.88 15.17
CA ILE A 202 -1.75 6.40 14.65
C ILE A 202 -1.86 7.87 14.25
N LYS A 203 -2.99 8.27 13.65
CA LYS A 203 -3.23 9.66 13.25
C LYS A 203 -3.38 10.59 14.45
N GLU A 204 -3.98 10.12 15.54
CA GLU A 204 -4.09 10.88 16.81
C GLU A 204 -2.73 11.04 17.48
N LEU A 205 -1.92 10.00 17.55
CA LEU A 205 -0.56 10.04 18.11
C LEU A 205 0.37 11.03 17.40
N LYS A 206 0.09 11.35 16.13
CA LYS A 206 0.85 12.33 15.34
C LYS A 206 0.43 13.79 15.62
N ARG A 207 -0.74 14.04 16.22
CA ARG A 207 -1.15 15.42 16.58
C ARG A 207 -0.39 15.83 17.82
N PRO A 208 0.62 16.74 17.74
CA PRO A 208 1.29 17.24 18.94
C PRO A 208 0.25 17.88 19.83
N GLY A 209 0.27 17.52 21.11
CA GLY A 209 -0.74 17.82 22.11
C GLY A 209 -1.26 19.25 22.08
N LYS A 210 -2.56 19.36 21.93
CA LYS A 210 -3.31 20.61 22.11
C LYS A 210 -3.76 20.80 23.56
N ASN A 211 -3.23 19.97 24.49
CA ASN A 211 -3.70 19.91 25.88
C ASN A 211 -2.67 20.33 26.93
N GLU A 212 -1.67 21.16 26.61
CA GLU A 212 -0.77 21.72 27.64
C GLU A 212 -0.86 23.23 27.80
N SER A 213 -1.95 23.89 27.40
CA SER A 213 -2.09 25.34 27.56
C SER A 213 -3.41 25.80 28.20
N ALA A 214 -4.07 24.97 29.00
CA ALA A 214 -5.31 25.34 29.68
C ALA A 214 -5.25 25.31 31.23
N ASP A 215 -4.10 25.02 31.83
CA ASP A 215 -3.98 24.98 33.31
C ASP A 215 -2.89 25.91 33.86
N ASN A 216 -2.78 27.12 33.30
CA ASN A 216 -2.04 28.21 33.94
C ASN A 216 -2.66 29.59 33.60
N LYS A 217 -3.81 29.85 34.19
CA LYS A 217 -4.26 31.19 34.47
C LYS A 217 -5.19 31.20 35.68
#